data_c45dd21f12fd665ec26d58cdfb7cf4b6
#
_entry.id   c45dd21f12fd665ec26d58cdfb7cf4b6
#
_cell.length_a   1.000
_cell.length_b   1.000
_cell.length_c   1.000
_cell.angle_alpha   90.00
_cell.angle_beta   90.00
_cell.angle_gamma   90.00
#
_symmetry.space_group_name_H-M   'P 1'
#
loop_
_entity.id
_entity.type
_entity.pdbx_description
1 polymer ?
#
loop_
_entity_poly.entity_id
_entity_poly.type
_entity_poly.pdbx_seq_one_letter_code
_entity_poly.pdbx_strand_id
1 'polypeptide(L)'
;MTQNIEHLGEVITAAVPALLTALEVMETVQQGHHPARPQATINFIEPFIESLNEAHASLAPLTFPTQIEKFGEHLKTSFLYASRTGENLTATAEDSMAFFRANRTFSKALDHLFPLATLLNPIHQFFLEAPLRHSPNVAEQFLSEPSHYPITHIENAYDQRGGASIYIPHWVDPTALTPVVIALHGGAGHGRDMLWHWLREARSRGFVLIAPTSSEDTWRLNRPELEQPALLALLHFVKDQIQIDETKILLSGLSDGATLSLQLGLQPNAPFTHLAPFSGTLDPALASQEAGLLQQDKPIYLVHGDNDWMFPVEIGQMTAELLGAHNPNLLYNEIEGLGHTFARSELKQLLPWFSAALSLEQ
;
A
#
# COMPACT_ATOMS: atom_id res chain seq x y z
N MET A 1 -12.32 23.91 32.35
CA MET A 1 -10.93 24.38 32.48
C MET A 1 -10.33 24.34 31.09
N THR A 2 -10.01 25.49 30.55
CA THR A 2 -9.31 25.60 29.24
C THR A 2 -7.93 24.99 29.45
N GLN A 3 -7.66 23.81 28.87
CA GLN A 3 -6.33 23.26 28.83
C GLN A 3 -5.41 24.30 28.20
N ASN A 4 -4.26 24.53 28.79
CA ASN A 4 -3.30 25.45 28.24
C ASN A 4 -2.83 24.90 26.88
N ILE A 5 -2.97 25.68 25.82
CA ILE A 5 -2.57 25.31 24.45
C ILE A 5 -1.09 24.93 24.40
N GLU A 6 -0.24 25.54 25.22
CA GLU A 6 1.17 25.18 25.36
C GLU A 6 1.35 23.73 25.82
N HIS A 7 0.63 23.32 26.87
CA HIS A 7 0.68 21.96 27.37
C HIS A 7 0.18 20.94 26.34
N LEU A 8 -0.85 21.28 25.58
CA LEU A 8 -1.33 20.45 24.47
C LEU A 8 -0.23 20.27 23.40
N GLY A 9 0.45 21.36 23.02
CA GLY A 9 1.59 21.34 22.09
C GLY A 9 2.76 20.50 22.58
N GLU A 10 3.11 20.60 23.86
CA GLU A 10 4.19 19.82 24.48
C GLU A 10 3.88 18.30 24.40
N VAL A 11 2.68 17.90 24.79
CA VAL A 11 2.29 16.46 24.78
C VAL A 11 2.27 15.93 23.34
N ILE A 12 1.72 16.66 22.38
CA ILE A 12 1.70 16.25 20.97
C ILE A 12 3.14 16.11 20.42
N THR A 13 4.00 17.09 20.72
CA THR A 13 5.41 17.08 20.26
C THR A 13 6.17 15.89 20.82
N ALA A 14 5.91 15.50 22.07
CA ALA A 14 6.52 14.34 22.68
C ALA A 14 5.94 13.01 22.17
N ALA A 15 4.62 12.94 21.90
CA ALA A 15 3.94 11.70 21.56
C ALA A 15 4.10 11.30 20.09
N VAL A 16 4.05 12.25 19.15
CA VAL A 16 4.07 11.97 17.70
C VAL A 16 5.30 11.15 17.26
N PRO A 17 6.54 11.42 17.71
CA PRO A 17 7.69 10.59 17.36
C PRO A 17 7.54 9.12 17.73
N ALA A 18 6.97 8.81 18.90
CA ALA A 18 6.74 7.43 19.32
C ALA A 18 5.75 6.70 18.39
N LEU A 19 4.67 7.38 17.98
CA LEU A 19 3.72 6.84 16.99
C LEU A 19 4.41 6.54 15.66
N LEU A 20 5.14 7.50 15.11
CA LEU A 20 5.77 7.35 13.78
C LEU A 20 6.83 6.23 13.81
N THR A 21 7.66 6.18 14.86
CA THR A 21 8.65 5.11 15.03
C THR A 21 7.97 3.74 15.15
N ALA A 22 6.92 3.63 15.96
CA ALA A 22 6.20 2.37 16.11
C ALA A 22 5.59 1.91 14.76
N LEU A 23 5.00 2.81 13.98
CA LEU A 23 4.46 2.48 12.66
C LEU A 23 5.54 2.03 11.66
N GLU A 24 6.72 2.68 11.63
CA GLU A 24 7.84 2.25 10.77
C GLU A 24 8.37 0.87 11.16
N VAL A 25 8.46 0.59 12.46
CA VAL A 25 8.87 -0.72 12.97
C VAL A 25 7.83 -1.79 12.64
N MET A 26 6.54 -1.52 12.85
CA MET A 26 5.45 -2.43 12.51
C MET A 26 5.44 -2.77 11.02
N GLU A 27 5.66 -1.78 10.15
CA GLU A 27 5.78 -1.99 8.70
C GLU A 27 6.95 -2.93 8.37
N THR A 28 8.09 -2.76 9.05
CA THR A 28 9.29 -3.59 8.85
C THR A 28 9.06 -5.03 9.29
N VAL A 29 8.49 -5.26 10.45
CA VAL A 29 8.29 -6.63 10.98
C VAL A 29 7.21 -7.40 10.22
N GLN A 30 6.23 -6.71 9.65
CA GLN A 30 5.22 -7.35 8.79
C GLN A 30 5.85 -8.02 7.57
N GLN A 31 6.95 -7.49 7.04
CA GLN A 31 7.64 -8.08 5.89
C GLN A 31 8.29 -9.42 6.18
N GLY A 32 8.92 -9.56 7.34
CA GLY A 32 9.58 -10.81 7.76
C GLY A 32 8.69 -11.75 8.58
N HIS A 33 7.41 -11.44 8.75
CA HIS A 33 6.51 -12.27 9.58
C HIS A 33 6.38 -13.69 9.03
N HIS A 34 6.54 -14.67 9.93
CA HIS A 34 6.30 -16.08 9.65
C HIS A 34 5.56 -16.72 10.82
N PRO A 35 4.39 -17.38 10.61
CA PRO A 35 3.56 -17.88 11.71
C PRO A 35 4.23 -18.96 12.57
N ALA A 36 5.22 -19.70 12.03
CA ALA A 36 5.99 -20.66 12.80
C ALA A 36 7.09 -20.02 13.68
N ARG A 37 7.36 -18.74 13.54
CA ARG A 37 8.43 -18.01 14.26
C ARG A 37 7.96 -16.66 14.80
N PRO A 38 6.80 -16.58 15.50
CA PRO A 38 6.21 -15.29 15.93
C PRO A 38 7.09 -14.59 16.99
N GLN A 39 7.83 -15.35 17.81
CA GLN A 39 8.57 -14.80 18.93
C GLN A 39 9.66 -13.80 18.51
N ALA A 40 10.29 -14.00 17.36
CA ALA A 40 11.29 -13.07 16.83
C ALA A 40 10.66 -11.70 16.52
N THR A 41 9.49 -11.69 15.92
CA THR A 41 8.69 -10.49 15.66
C THR A 41 8.30 -9.79 16.96
N ILE A 42 7.75 -10.55 17.93
CA ILE A 42 7.28 -10.03 19.22
C ILE A 42 8.41 -9.36 19.99
N ASN A 43 9.52 -10.06 20.17
CA ASN A 43 10.68 -9.52 20.90
C ASN A 43 11.24 -8.23 20.28
N PHE A 44 11.17 -8.13 18.96
CA PHE A 44 11.66 -6.94 18.25
C PHE A 44 10.75 -5.73 18.43
N ILE A 45 9.42 -5.92 18.40
CA ILE A 45 8.46 -4.80 18.46
C ILE A 45 8.14 -4.33 19.88
N GLU A 46 8.31 -5.19 20.90
CA GLU A 46 7.87 -4.94 22.28
C GLU A 46 8.29 -3.57 22.84
N PRO A 47 9.57 -3.12 22.75
CA PRO A 47 9.98 -1.82 23.27
C PRO A 47 9.29 -0.63 22.60
N PHE A 48 8.95 -0.77 21.31
CA PHE A 48 8.27 0.27 20.54
C PHE A 48 6.78 0.33 20.87
N ILE A 49 6.15 -0.82 21.17
CA ILE A 49 4.76 -0.89 21.64
C ILE A 49 4.63 -0.27 23.03
N GLU A 50 5.57 -0.53 23.92
CA GLU A 50 5.59 0.10 25.24
C GLU A 50 5.66 1.62 25.14
N SER A 51 6.62 2.16 24.36
CA SER A 51 6.74 3.60 24.12
C SER A 51 5.48 4.20 23.47
N LEU A 52 4.88 3.50 22.49
CA LEU A 52 3.63 3.90 21.86
C LEU A 52 2.48 3.98 22.87
N ASN A 53 2.34 2.99 23.74
CA ASN A 53 1.26 2.92 24.72
C ASN A 53 1.41 3.99 25.81
N GLU A 54 2.63 4.31 26.26
CA GLU A 54 2.90 5.43 27.15
C GLU A 54 2.50 6.77 26.51
N ALA A 55 2.90 6.99 25.24
CA ALA A 55 2.52 8.17 24.48
C ALA A 55 1.00 8.26 24.28
N HIS A 56 0.33 7.16 23.95
CA HIS A 56 -1.12 7.08 23.85
C HIS A 56 -1.82 7.42 25.16
N ALA A 57 -1.33 6.88 26.29
CA ALA A 57 -1.88 7.15 27.60
C ALA A 57 -1.76 8.63 27.99
N SER A 58 -0.69 9.31 27.60
CA SER A 58 -0.51 10.75 27.82
C SER A 58 -1.45 11.60 26.99
N LEU A 59 -1.79 11.15 25.77
CA LEU A 59 -2.63 11.86 24.82
C LEU A 59 -4.14 11.64 25.10
N ALA A 60 -4.53 10.47 25.56
CA ALA A 60 -5.93 10.05 25.73
C ALA A 60 -6.79 11.02 26.56
N PRO A 61 -6.33 11.54 27.73
CA PRO A 61 -7.14 12.44 28.57
C PRO A 61 -7.26 13.87 28.02
N LEU A 62 -6.46 14.25 27.01
CA LEU A 62 -6.48 15.61 26.49
C LEU A 62 -7.81 15.94 25.82
N THR A 63 -8.29 17.16 26.04
CA THR A 63 -9.43 17.73 25.33
C THR A 63 -8.93 18.77 24.34
N PHE A 64 -9.44 18.72 23.12
CA PHE A 64 -9.04 19.64 22.06
C PHE A 64 -10.07 20.77 21.94
N PRO A 65 -9.64 22.04 21.77
CA PRO A 65 -10.55 23.13 21.44
C PRO A 65 -11.36 22.82 20.18
N THR A 66 -12.60 23.35 20.10
CA THR A 66 -13.52 23.10 18.98
C THR A 66 -12.89 23.38 17.60
N GLN A 67 -11.98 24.36 17.51
CA GLN A 67 -11.32 24.74 16.27
C GLN A 67 -10.38 23.64 15.73
N ILE A 68 -9.87 22.77 16.61
CA ILE A 68 -8.94 21.66 16.30
C ILE A 68 -9.45 20.31 16.81
N GLU A 69 -10.76 20.19 17.07
CA GLU A 69 -11.37 18.96 17.57
C GLU A 69 -11.14 17.79 16.60
N LYS A 70 -11.37 17.99 15.31
CA LYS A 70 -11.11 16.97 14.27
C LYS A 70 -9.64 16.53 14.21
N PHE A 71 -8.70 17.46 14.39
CA PHE A 71 -7.29 17.13 14.51
C PHE A 71 -7.06 16.18 15.70
N GLY A 72 -7.63 16.50 16.86
CA GLY A 72 -7.53 15.67 18.05
C GLY A 72 -8.15 14.28 17.88
N GLU A 73 -9.31 14.20 17.22
CA GLU A 73 -9.98 12.93 16.89
C GLU A 73 -9.10 12.06 15.98
N HIS A 74 -8.57 12.61 14.89
CA HIS A 74 -7.67 11.90 13.99
C HIS A 74 -6.42 11.41 14.72
N LEU A 75 -5.77 12.26 15.49
CA LEU A 75 -4.56 11.91 16.21
C LEU A 75 -4.81 10.78 17.21
N LYS A 76 -5.81 10.90 18.07
CA LYS A 76 -6.18 9.87 19.05
C LYS A 76 -6.58 8.56 18.40
N THR A 77 -7.31 8.61 17.30
CA THR A 77 -7.75 7.41 16.59
C THR A 77 -6.59 6.70 15.90
N SER A 78 -5.62 7.47 15.38
CA SER A 78 -4.38 6.89 14.84
C SER A 78 -3.59 6.16 15.93
N PHE A 79 -3.40 6.75 17.11
CA PHE A 79 -2.77 6.08 18.25
C PHE A 79 -3.51 4.82 18.68
N LEU A 80 -4.84 4.88 18.78
CA LEU A 80 -5.66 3.73 19.14
C LEU A 80 -5.45 2.56 18.17
N TYR A 81 -5.48 2.82 16.87
CA TYR A 81 -5.28 1.76 15.88
C TYR A 81 -3.83 1.28 15.80
N ALA A 82 -2.85 2.14 16.02
CA ALA A 82 -1.45 1.74 16.14
C ALA A 82 -1.23 0.82 17.35
N SER A 83 -1.79 1.14 18.54
CA SER A 83 -1.75 0.26 19.71
C SER A 83 -2.42 -1.09 19.42
N ARG A 84 -3.60 -1.10 18.79
CA ARG A 84 -4.27 -2.35 18.36
C ARG A 84 -3.45 -3.16 17.35
N THR A 85 -2.67 -2.49 16.51
CA THR A 85 -1.75 -3.18 15.59
C THR A 85 -0.68 -3.90 16.37
N GLY A 86 -0.07 -3.26 17.36
CA GLY A 86 0.89 -3.88 18.27
C GLY A 86 0.30 -5.08 19.02
N GLU A 87 -0.90 -4.93 19.60
CA GLU A 87 -1.63 -6.02 20.25
C GLU A 87 -1.86 -7.22 19.32
N ASN A 88 -2.29 -6.96 18.08
CA ASN A 88 -2.50 -8.01 17.08
C ASN A 88 -1.18 -8.69 16.67
N LEU A 89 -0.09 -7.94 16.47
CA LEU A 89 1.22 -8.52 16.15
C LEU A 89 1.74 -9.39 17.30
N THR A 90 1.52 -9.00 18.54
CA THR A 90 1.87 -9.79 19.70
C THR A 90 1.01 -11.07 19.80
N ALA A 91 -0.27 -10.97 19.48
CA ALA A 91 -1.20 -12.11 19.49
C ALA A 91 -0.92 -13.18 18.41
N THR A 92 -0.02 -12.92 17.45
CA THR A 92 0.34 -13.91 16.40
C THR A 92 0.96 -15.19 16.94
N ALA A 93 1.48 -15.19 18.17
CA ALA A 93 1.97 -16.40 18.83
C ALA A 93 0.86 -17.44 19.14
N GLU A 94 -0.38 -16.97 19.33
CA GLU A 94 -1.51 -17.79 19.74
C GLU A 94 -2.56 -17.89 18.60
N ASP A 95 -2.61 -16.91 17.72
CA ASP A 95 -3.59 -16.80 16.64
C ASP A 95 -2.94 -16.28 15.35
N SER A 96 -2.75 -17.15 14.37
CA SER A 96 -2.19 -16.79 13.07
C SER A 96 -3.05 -15.76 12.30
N MET A 97 -4.37 -15.70 12.55
CA MET A 97 -5.24 -14.70 11.95
C MET A 97 -5.02 -13.29 12.52
N ALA A 98 -4.32 -13.17 13.64
CA ALA A 98 -3.95 -11.89 14.22
C ALA A 98 -3.07 -11.04 13.29
N PHE A 99 -2.25 -11.68 12.45
CA PHE A 99 -1.46 -10.98 11.43
C PHE A 99 -2.33 -10.20 10.43
N PHE A 100 -3.39 -10.79 9.93
CA PHE A 100 -4.31 -10.11 9.01
C PHE A 100 -5.08 -8.97 9.70
N ARG A 101 -5.42 -9.16 10.99
CA ARG A 101 -6.01 -8.08 11.79
C ARG A 101 -5.02 -6.96 12.06
N ALA A 102 -3.73 -7.27 12.26
CA ALA A 102 -2.68 -6.28 12.39
C ALA A 102 -2.57 -5.42 11.12
N ASN A 103 -2.55 -6.03 9.93
CA ASN A 103 -2.52 -5.30 8.66
C ASN A 103 -3.72 -4.35 8.52
N ARG A 104 -4.92 -4.80 8.89
CA ARG A 104 -6.13 -3.98 8.85
C ARG A 104 -6.09 -2.81 9.86
N THR A 105 -5.62 -3.05 11.09
CA THR A 105 -5.51 -1.98 12.10
C THR A 105 -4.38 -1.02 11.77
N PHE A 106 -3.28 -1.50 11.20
CA PHE A 106 -2.20 -0.67 10.68
C PHE A 106 -2.71 0.31 9.60
N SER A 107 -3.44 -0.19 8.62
CA SER A 107 -4.04 0.64 7.57
C SER A 107 -4.98 1.69 8.13
N LYS A 108 -5.80 1.34 9.13
CA LYS A 108 -6.67 2.31 9.83
C LYS A 108 -5.88 3.37 10.60
N ALA A 109 -4.75 3.01 11.20
CA ALA A 109 -3.88 4.00 11.84
C ALA A 109 -3.38 5.03 10.82
N LEU A 110 -2.95 4.59 9.63
CA LEU A 110 -2.50 5.47 8.55
C LEU A 110 -3.65 6.31 7.97
N ASP A 111 -4.85 5.75 7.83
CA ASP A 111 -6.06 6.44 7.34
C ASP A 111 -6.42 7.66 8.23
N HIS A 112 -6.23 7.52 9.53
CA HIS A 112 -6.42 8.62 10.48
C HIS A 112 -5.18 9.53 10.63
N LEU A 113 -3.98 9.03 10.35
CA LEU A 113 -2.76 9.83 10.45
C LEU A 113 -2.58 10.77 9.25
N PHE A 114 -2.88 10.30 8.05
CA PHE A 114 -2.61 11.02 6.80
C PHE A 114 -3.23 12.43 6.73
N PRO A 115 -4.47 12.68 7.21
CA PRO A 115 -5.05 14.02 7.28
C PRO A 115 -4.24 15.04 8.05
N LEU A 116 -3.39 14.58 8.95
CA LEU A 116 -2.55 15.43 9.79
C LEU A 116 -1.23 15.82 9.11
N ALA A 117 -0.93 15.24 7.95
CA ALA A 117 0.30 15.50 7.20
C ALA A 117 0.43 16.97 6.73
N THR A 118 -0.69 17.64 6.46
CA THR A 118 -0.70 19.07 6.10
C THR A 118 -0.51 19.99 7.30
N LEU A 119 -0.65 19.49 8.51
CA LEU A 119 -0.62 20.26 9.76
C LEU A 119 0.65 20.04 10.58
N LEU A 120 1.25 18.84 10.50
CA LEU A 120 2.43 18.47 11.26
C LEU A 120 3.55 17.96 10.36
N ASN A 121 4.64 18.71 10.32
CA ASN A 121 5.79 18.39 9.48
C ASN A 121 6.38 16.97 9.71
N PRO A 122 6.50 16.43 10.94
CA PRO A 122 6.94 15.05 11.12
C PRO A 122 6.01 14.02 10.44
N ILE A 123 4.70 14.23 10.47
CA ILE A 123 3.72 13.37 9.79
C ILE A 123 3.81 13.56 8.27
N HIS A 124 3.99 14.80 7.80
CA HIS A 124 4.25 15.07 6.39
C HIS A 124 5.44 14.28 5.86
N GLN A 125 6.57 14.33 6.59
CA GLN A 125 7.79 13.61 6.24
C GLN A 125 7.62 12.08 6.29
N PHE A 126 6.83 11.57 7.22
CA PHE A 126 6.52 10.13 7.32
C PHE A 126 5.86 9.60 6.03
N PHE A 127 4.99 10.40 5.40
CA PHE A 127 4.34 10.04 4.14
C PHE A 127 5.14 10.45 2.90
N LEU A 128 6.45 10.66 3.02
CA LEU A 128 7.39 10.84 1.91
C LEU A 128 8.47 9.75 1.92
N GLU A 129 8.99 9.44 0.75
CA GLU A 129 10.18 8.60 0.64
C GLU A 129 11.38 9.28 1.27
N ALA A 130 12.28 8.49 1.88
CA ALA A 130 13.40 8.99 2.67
C ALA A 130 14.26 10.07 1.98
N PRO A 131 14.60 9.99 0.67
CA PRO A 131 15.37 11.01 -0.01
C PRO A 131 14.68 12.39 -0.06
N LEU A 132 13.35 12.43 0.03
CA LEU A 132 12.57 13.66 -0.10
C LEU A 132 12.21 14.31 1.24
N ARG A 133 12.32 13.58 2.35
CA ARG A 133 11.85 14.02 3.69
C ARG A 133 12.42 15.36 4.14
N HIS A 134 13.64 15.70 3.73
CA HIS A 134 14.33 16.92 4.14
C HIS A 134 14.63 17.88 2.96
N SER A 135 14.01 17.64 1.80
CA SER A 135 14.16 18.52 0.64
C SER A 135 13.33 19.78 0.80
N PRO A 136 13.92 21.01 0.78
CA PRO A 136 13.18 22.27 0.88
C PRO A 136 12.15 22.44 -0.25
N ASN A 137 12.50 22.01 -1.47
CA ASN A 137 11.63 22.13 -2.64
C ASN A 137 10.36 21.29 -2.50
N VAL A 138 10.48 20.12 -1.84
CA VAL A 138 9.35 19.24 -1.59
C VAL A 138 8.40 19.82 -0.55
N ALA A 139 8.92 20.50 0.48
CA ALA A 139 8.08 21.17 1.47
C ALA A 139 7.19 22.26 0.83
N GLU A 140 7.73 23.07 -0.09
CA GLU A 140 6.95 24.08 -0.81
C GLU A 140 5.87 23.45 -1.72
N GLN A 141 6.21 22.38 -2.41
CA GLN A 141 5.30 21.65 -3.31
C GLN A 141 4.02 21.17 -2.59
N PHE A 142 4.14 20.78 -1.33
CA PHE A 142 3.03 20.28 -0.52
C PHE A 142 2.34 21.33 0.35
N LEU A 143 2.91 22.55 0.49
CA LEU A 143 2.26 23.67 1.21
C LEU A 143 0.96 24.13 0.54
N SER A 144 0.79 23.85 -0.75
CA SER A 144 -0.43 24.13 -1.52
C SER A 144 -1.43 22.97 -1.52
N GLU A 145 -1.21 21.93 -0.69
CA GLU A 145 -2.19 20.85 -0.55
C GLU A 145 -3.56 21.44 -0.20
N PRO A 146 -4.59 21.19 -1.01
CA PRO A 146 -5.92 21.67 -0.68
C PRO A 146 -6.34 21.04 0.64
N SER A 147 -7.12 21.77 1.43
CA SER A 147 -7.74 21.27 2.67
C SER A 147 -8.67 20.06 2.45
N HIS A 148 -8.78 19.60 1.21
CA HIS A 148 -9.53 18.42 0.80
C HIS A 148 -8.55 17.26 0.64
N TYR A 149 -8.90 16.15 1.21
CA TYR A 149 -8.13 14.91 1.12
C TYR A 149 -7.81 14.55 -0.34
N PRO A 150 -6.55 14.31 -0.68
CA PRO A 150 -6.18 13.87 -2.02
C PRO A 150 -6.58 12.41 -2.30
N ILE A 151 -7.21 11.73 -1.33
CA ILE A 151 -7.74 10.38 -1.48
C ILE A 151 -9.26 10.45 -1.64
N THR A 152 -9.75 9.94 -2.76
CA THR A 152 -11.18 9.77 -3.03
C THR A 152 -11.57 8.32 -2.75
N HIS A 153 -12.60 8.10 -1.93
CA HIS A 153 -13.18 6.79 -1.70
C HIS A 153 -14.53 6.69 -2.43
N ILE A 154 -14.62 5.82 -3.43
CA ILE A 154 -15.84 5.56 -4.19
C ILE A 154 -16.46 4.28 -3.65
N GLU A 155 -17.60 4.37 -2.95
CA GLU A 155 -18.31 3.22 -2.38
C GLU A 155 -17.38 2.20 -1.69
N ASN A 156 -16.40 2.68 -0.93
CA ASN A 156 -15.29 1.90 -0.43
C ASN A 156 -15.09 2.06 1.09
N ALA A 157 -16.15 2.02 1.89
CA ALA A 157 -16.04 1.94 3.34
C ALA A 157 -15.47 0.58 3.77
N TYR A 158 -14.83 0.51 4.94
CA TYR A 158 -14.15 -0.72 5.40
C TYR A 158 -15.07 -1.93 5.61
N ASP A 159 -16.36 -1.72 5.74
CA ASP A 159 -17.42 -2.73 5.89
C ASP A 159 -18.17 -3.02 4.57
N GLN A 160 -17.73 -2.40 3.47
CA GLN A 160 -18.31 -2.57 2.13
C GLN A 160 -17.34 -3.33 1.22
N ARG A 161 -17.91 -4.04 0.25
CA ARG A 161 -17.15 -4.68 -0.83
C ARG A 161 -17.46 -3.94 -2.14
N GLY A 162 -16.52 -4.01 -3.07
CA GLY A 162 -16.55 -3.20 -4.28
C GLY A 162 -16.00 -1.79 -4.07
N GLY A 163 -16.14 -0.95 -5.08
CA GLY A 163 -15.61 0.41 -5.06
C GLY A 163 -14.08 0.50 -5.12
N ALA A 164 -13.55 1.66 -4.81
CA ALA A 164 -12.10 1.91 -4.84
C ALA A 164 -11.66 3.06 -3.95
N SER A 165 -10.40 3.05 -3.55
CA SER A 165 -9.67 4.22 -3.04
C SER A 165 -8.71 4.70 -4.11
N ILE A 166 -8.76 6.00 -4.42
CA ILE A 166 -7.98 6.62 -5.49
C ILE A 166 -7.19 7.78 -4.90
N TYR A 167 -5.90 7.81 -5.18
CA TYR A 167 -5.03 8.96 -4.90
C TYR A 167 -4.60 9.60 -6.22
N ILE A 168 -4.87 10.90 -6.37
CA ILE A 168 -4.39 11.73 -7.48
C ILE A 168 -3.45 12.78 -6.87
N PRO A 169 -2.17 12.81 -7.25
CA PRO A 169 -1.23 13.77 -6.70
C PRO A 169 -1.60 15.20 -7.13
N HIS A 170 -1.99 16.04 -6.18
CA HIS A 170 -2.48 17.41 -6.41
C HIS A 170 -1.41 18.36 -6.97
N TRP A 171 -0.13 18.02 -6.79
CA TRP A 171 1.02 18.82 -7.23
C TRP A 171 1.47 18.51 -8.68
N VAL A 172 0.93 17.46 -9.29
CA VAL A 172 1.15 17.15 -10.70
C VAL A 172 0.24 18.04 -11.56
N ASP A 173 0.79 18.62 -12.61
CA ASP A 173 -0.02 19.35 -13.59
C ASP A 173 -1.08 18.42 -14.20
N PRO A 174 -2.37 18.72 -14.08
CA PRO A 174 -3.43 17.85 -14.59
C PRO A 174 -3.40 17.66 -16.12
N THR A 175 -2.64 18.49 -16.83
CA THR A 175 -2.41 18.37 -18.29
C THR A 175 -1.16 17.56 -18.64
N ALA A 176 -0.34 17.20 -17.65
CA ALA A 176 0.83 16.36 -17.87
C ALA A 176 0.43 14.88 -18.01
N LEU A 177 1.12 14.15 -18.88
CA LEU A 177 0.95 12.69 -19.02
C LEU A 177 1.42 12.00 -17.74
N THR A 178 0.45 11.53 -16.94
CA THR A 178 0.71 10.96 -15.60
C THR A 178 0.59 9.44 -15.62
N PRO A 179 1.63 8.69 -15.16
CA PRO A 179 1.55 7.24 -15.01
C PRO A 179 0.46 6.82 -14.03
N VAL A 180 -0.11 5.63 -14.23
CA VAL A 180 -1.15 5.07 -13.38
C VAL A 180 -0.72 3.71 -12.83
N VAL A 181 -0.91 3.51 -11.54
CA VAL A 181 -0.78 2.21 -10.87
C VAL A 181 -2.15 1.75 -10.38
N ILE A 182 -2.55 0.55 -10.76
CA ILE A 182 -3.72 -0.14 -10.21
C ILE A 182 -3.20 -1.24 -9.30
N ALA A 183 -3.50 -1.16 -8.00
CA ALA A 183 -2.98 -2.03 -6.96
C ALA A 183 -4.10 -2.92 -6.38
N LEU A 184 -4.05 -4.22 -6.68
CA LEU A 184 -5.05 -5.21 -6.29
C LEU A 184 -4.68 -5.86 -4.95
N HIS A 185 -5.62 -5.90 -3.99
CA HIS A 185 -5.41 -6.52 -2.69
C HIS A 185 -5.38 -8.06 -2.78
N GLY A 186 -4.83 -8.73 -1.75
CA GLY A 186 -4.86 -10.18 -1.58
C GLY A 186 -6.23 -10.71 -1.13
N GLY A 187 -6.36 -12.01 -0.95
CA GLY A 187 -7.56 -12.67 -0.44
C GLY A 187 -8.06 -12.06 0.87
N ALA A 188 -9.36 -11.86 1.03
CA ALA A 188 -10.01 -11.19 2.15
C ALA A 188 -9.51 -9.75 2.43
N GLY A 189 -8.67 -9.19 1.54
CA GLY A 189 -8.12 -7.84 1.65
C GLY A 189 -9.13 -6.75 1.26
N HIS A 190 -8.67 -5.51 1.21
CA HIS A 190 -9.48 -4.34 0.89
C HIS A 190 -8.63 -3.29 0.17
N GLY A 191 -9.22 -2.56 -0.78
CA GLY A 191 -8.51 -1.50 -1.50
C GLY A 191 -7.98 -0.39 -0.57
N ARG A 192 -8.68 -0.05 0.51
CA ARG A 192 -8.16 0.90 1.51
C ARG A 192 -6.86 0.43 2.15
N ASP A 193 -6.73 -0.88 2.42
CA ASP A 193 -5.49 -1.41 2.98
C ASP A 193 -4.37 -1.38 1.93
N MET A 194 -4.68 -1.79 0.70
CA MET A 194 -3.73 -1.83 -0.40
C MET A 194 -3.22 -0.44 -0.81
N LEU A 195 -4.03 0.60 -0.67
CA LEU A 195 -3.63 1.99 -0.93
C LEU A 195 -2.38 2.38 -0.13
N TRP A 196 -2.30 2.00 1.15
CA TRP A 196 -1.22 2.41 2.04
C TRP A 196 0.13 1.77 1.73
N HIS A 197 0.14 0.65 1.01
CA HIS A 197 1.39 0.04 0.53
C HIS A 197 2.08 0.88 -0.55
N TRP A 198 1.33 1.71 -1.28
CA TRP A 198 1.80 2.49 -2.42
C TRP A 198 1.76 4.01 -2.23
N LEU A 199 1.00 4.49 -1.24
CA LEU A 199 0.68 5.93 -1.14
C LEU A 199 1.93 6.81 -0.98
N ARG A 200 2.91 6.38 -0.19
CA ARG A 200 4.14 7.15 0.06
C ARG A 200 4.90 7.40 -1.25
N GLU A 201 5.00 6.40 -2.08
CA GLU A 201 5.65 6.48 -3.38
C GLU A 201 4.81 7.26 -4.39
N ALA A 202 3.49 7.05 -4.43
CA ALA A 202 2.58 7.81 -5.28
C ALA A 202 2.65 9.31 -4.97
N ARG A 203 2.67 9.65 -3.69
CA ARG A 203 2.81 11.03 -3.21
C ARG A 203 4.18 11.61 -3.53
N SER A 204 5.24 10.81 -3.39
CA SER A 204 6.62 11.27 -3.60
C SER A 204 6.99 11.43 -5.07
N ARG A 205 6.46 10.57 -5.95
CA ARG A 205 6.90 10.47 -7.34
C ARG A 205 5.87 10.95 -8.36
N GLY A 206 4.63 11.22 -7.95
CA GLY A 206 3.63 11.83 -8.81
C GLY A 206 2.97 10.89 -9.81
N PHE A 207 2.51 9.74 -9.38
CA PHE A 207 1.65 8.88 -10.19
C PHE A 207 0.26 8.72 -9.57
N VAL A 208 -0.74 8.46 -10.41
CA VAL A 208 -2.09 8.13 -9.94
C VAL A 208 -2.11 6.72 -9.39
N LEU A 209 -2.69 6.56 -8.20
CA LEU A 209 -2.86 5.26 -7.56
C LEU A 209 -4.34 4.92 -7.45
N ILE A 210 -4.73 3.77 -7.99
CA ILE A 210 -6.08 3.20 -7.90
C ILE A 210 -5.99 1.90 -7.12
N ALA A 211 -6.67 1.82 -5.98
CA ALA A 211 -6.74 0.62 -5.15
C ALA A 211 -8.20 0.16 -5.05
N PRO A 212 -8.66 -0.69 -5.98
CA PRO A 212 -10.02 -1.21 -5.98
C PRO A 212 -10.22 -2.28 -4.91
N THR A 213 -11.45 -2.46 -4.46
CA THR A 213 -11.89 -3.56 -3.59
C THR A 213 -12.69 -4.57 -4.42
N SER A 214 -12.40 -5.85 -4.29
CA SER A 214 -13.18 -6.92 -4.91
C SER A 214 -14.64 -6.87 -4.45
N SER A 215 -15.57 -7.26 -5.30
CA SER A 215 -17.01 -7.30 -4.96
C SER A 215 -17.40 -8.45 -4.03
N GLU A 216 -16.53 -9.46 -3.91
CA GLU A 216 -16.66 -10.62 -3.02
C GLU A 216 -15.49 -10.62 -2.02
N ASP A 217 -15.35 -11.64 -1.19
CA ASP A 217 -14.27 -11.74 -0.21
C ASP A 217 -12.89 -11.71 -0.88
N THR A 218 -12.79 -12.21 -2.11
CA THR A 218 -11.63 -12.07 -2.98
C THR A 218 -12.04 -11.85 -4.44
N TRP A 219 -11.07 -11.79 -5.33
CA TRP A 219 -11.25 -11.66 -6.77
C TRP A 219 -11.81 -12.95 -7.39
N ARG A 220 -12.58 -12.84 -8.46
CA ARG A 220 -13.15 -13.98 -9.20
C ARG A 220 -12.10 -14.62 -10.10
N LEU A 221 -11.10 -15.30 -9.49
CA LEU A 221 -9.98 -15.91 -10.22
C LEU A 221 -10.40 -16.98 -11.22
N ASN A 222 -11.56 -17.59 -11.04
CA ASN A 222 -12.14 -18.57 -11.97
C ASN A 222 -12.90 -17.91 -13.14
N ARG A 223 -13.17 -16.62 -13.08
CA ARG A 223 -13.82 -15.81 -14.12
C ARG A 223 -13.28 -14.40 -14.11
N PRO A 224 -11.96 -14.21 -14.38
CA PRO A 224 -11.29 -12.92 -14.24
C PRO A 224 -11.88 -11.85 -15.17
N GLU A 225 -12.46 -12.23 -16.28
CA GLU A 225 -13.12 -11.31 -17.24
C GLU A 225 -14.25 -10.48 -16.60
N LEU A 226 -14.84 -10.95 -15.49
CA LEU A 226 -15.88 -10.22 -14.77
C LEU A 226 -15.35 -9.06 -13.91
N GLU A 227 -14.06 -9.05 -13.61
CA GLU A 227 -13.40 -7.98 -12.84
C GLU A 227 -12.94 -6.81 -13.74
N GLN A 228 -12.66 -7.08 -15.00
CA GLN A 228 -12.12 -6.08 -15.93
C GLN A 228 -13.01 -4.84 -16.11
N PRO A 229 -14.35 -4.95 -16.27
CA PRO A 229 -15.20 -3.76 -16.46
C PRO A 229 -15.10 -2.75 -15.32
N ALA A 230 -14.99 -3.22 -14.06
CA ALA A 230 -14.84 -2.34 -12.91
C ALA A 230 -13.50 -1.59 -12.95
N LEU A 231 -12.39 -2.27 -13.29
CA LEU A 231 -11.08 -1.63 -13.42
C LEU A 231 -11.07 -0.60 -14.56
N LEU A 232 -11.71 -0.87 -15.67
CA LEU A 232 -11.84 0.08 -16.80
C LEU A 232 -12.68 1.30 -16.41
N ALA A 233 -13.77 1.12 -15.66
CA ALA A 233 -14.58 2.23 -15.18
C ALA A 233 -13.78 3.17 -14.26
N LEU A 234 -12.92 2.63 -13.39
CA LEU A 234 -12.03 3.42 -12.54
C LEU A 234 -10.97 4.19 -13.34
N LEU A 235 -10.41 3.58 -14.39
CA LEU A 235 -9.51 4.28 -15.32
C LEU A 235 -10.22 5.44 -16.02
N HIS A 236 -11.46 5.25 -16.49
CA HIS A 236 -12.25 6.34 -17.08
C HIS A 236 -12.52 7.46 -16.07
N PHE A 237 -12.91 7.11 -14.85
CA PHE A 237 -13.13 8.10 -13.79
C PHE A 237 -11.87 8.96 -13.51
N VAL A 238 -10.69 8.38 -13.57
CA VAL A 238 -9.43 9.13 -13.41
C VAL A 238 -9.13 9.99 -14.63
N LYS A 239 -9.36 9.50 -15.85
CA LYS A 239 -9.17 10.27 -17.10
C LYS A 239 -10.01 11.54 -17.16
N ASP A 240 -11.14 11.57 -16.48
CA ASP A 240 -12.00 12.76 -16.40
C ASP A 240 -11.42 13.85 -15.47
N GLN A 241 -10.40 13.52 -14.67
CA GLN A 241 -9.81 14.41 -13.67
C GLN A 241 -8.38 14.85 -13.99
N ILE A 242 -7.60 13.98 -14.63
CA ILE A 242 -6.18 14.21 -14.96
C ILE A 242 -5.83 13.50 -16.26
N GLN A 243 -4.89 14.07 -17.02
CA GLN A 243 -4.37 13.43 -18.22
C GLN A 243 -3.44 12.27 -17.85
N ILE A 244 -3.82 11.04 -18.19
CA ILE A 244 -3.00 9.86 -17.91
C ILE A 244 -2.10 9.51 -19.11
N ASP A 245 -0.95 8.89 -18.82
CA ASP A 245 -0.09 8.26 -19.83
C ASP A 245 -0.59 6.83 -20.12
N GLU A 246 -1.33 6.65 -21.21
CA GLU A 246 -1.84 5.33 -21.62
C GLU A 246 -0.74 4.32 -21.97
N THR A 247 0.50 4.77 -22.17
CA THR A 247 1.67 3.90 -22.35
C THR A 247 2.30 3.47 -21.03
N LYS A 248 1.80 3.99 -19.90
CA LYS A 248 2.29 3.77 -18.54
C LYS A 248 1.13 3.46 -17.58
N ILE A 249 0.48 2.31 -17.77
CA ILE A 249 -0.55 1.76 -16.89
C ILE A 249 -0.02 0.44 -16.31
N LEU A 250 0.36 0.46 -15.04
CA LEU A 250 0.83 -0.69 -14.28
C LEU A 250 -0.36 -1.38 -13.58
N LEU A 251 -0.53 -2.68 -13.81
CA LEU A 251 -1.41 -3.51 -13.00
C LEU A 251 -0.55 -4.34 -12.05
N SER A 252 -0.73 -4.11 -10.77
CA SER A 252 -0.03 -4.80 -9.69
C SER A 252 -1.00 -5.43 -8.71
N GLY A 253 -0.52 -6.32 -7.89
CA GLY A 253 -1.32 -6.93 -6.82
C GLY A 253 -0.50 -7.83 -5.92
N LEU A 254 -1.11 -8.21 -4.80
CA LEU A 254 -0.57 -9.16 -3.83
C LEU A 254 -1.41 -10.44 -3.83
N SER A 255 -0.78 -11.61 -3.79
CA SER A 255 -1.48 -12.91 -3.60
C SER A 255 -2.57 -13.12 -4.67
N ASP A 256 -3.85 -13.24 -4.31
CA ASP A 256 -4.98 -13.33 -5.24
C ASP A 256 -5.01 -12.14 -6.22
N GLY A 257 -4.69 -10.93 -5.75
CA GLY A 257 -4.58 -9.74 -6.61
C GLY A 257 -3.44 -9.84 -7.62
N ALA A 258 -2.33 -10.47 -7.24
CA ALA A 258 -1.21 -10.74 -8.15
C ALA A 258 -1.60 -11.78 -9.21
N THR A 259 -2.28 -12.83 -8.80
CA THR A 259 -2.81 -13.86 -9.71
C THR A 259 -3.79 -13.24 -10.72
N LEU A 260 -4.73 -12.40 -10.24
CA LEU A 260 -5.64 -11.67 -11.11
C LEU A 260 -4.90 -10.73 -12.07
N SER A 261 -3.84 -10.05 -11.58
CA SER A 261 -3.06 -9.13 -12.42
C SER A 261 -2.41 -9.86 -13.61
N LEU A 262 -1.93 -11.07 -13.42
CA LEU A 262 -1.44 -11.92 -14.51
C LEU A 262 -2.57 -12.36 -15.43
N GLN A 263 -3.68 -12.86 -14.89
CA GLN A 263 -4.82 -13.34 -15.67
C GLN A 263 -5.42 -12.25 -16.57
N LEU A 264 -5.59 -11.02 -16.06
CA LEU A 264 -6.14 -9.91 -16.83
C LEU A 264 -5.07 -9.24 -17.71
N GLY A 265 -3.86 -9.07 -17.17
CA GLY A 265 -2.81 -8.34 -17.85
C GLY A 265 -2.27 -9.05 -19.09
N LEU A 266 -2.32 -10.38 -19.11
CA LEU A 266 -1.91 -11.20 -20.25
C LEU A 266 -3.02 -11.38 -21.31
N GLN A 267 -4.25 -10.88 -21.05
CA GLN A 267 -5.32 -10.96 -22.06
C GLN A 267 -4.98 -10.11 -23.30
N PRO A 268 -5.36 -10.57 -24.50
CA PRO A 268 -5.26 -9.77 -25.71
C PRO A 268 -6.01 -8.44 -25.55
N ASN A 269 -5.38 -7.34 -25.94
CA ASN A 269 -5.95 -5.98 -25.86
C ASN A 269 -6.20 -5.47 -24.42
N ALA A 270 -5.61 -6.10 -23.39
CA ALA A 270 -5.62 -5.54 -22.05
C ALA A 270 -4.97 -4.14 -22.04
N PRO A 271 -5.59 -3.13 -21.41
CA PRO A 271 -5.07 -1.76 -21.42
C PRO A 271 -3.83 -1.59 -20.53
N PHE A 272 -3.47 -2.63 -19.75
CA PHE A 272 -2.32 -2.60 -18.85
C PHE A 272 -1.03 -2.81 -19.63
N THR A 273 -0.10 -1.88 -19.50
CA THR A 273 1.16 -1.88 -20.26
C THR A 273 2.28 -2.63 -19.55
N HIS A 274 2.22 -2.69 -18.23
CA HIS A 274 3.20 -3.35 -17.36
C HIS A 274 2.46 -4.14 -16.29
N LEU A 275 3.07 -5.24 -15.81
CA LEU A 275 2.55 -6.07 -14.73
C LEU A 275 3.56 -6.16 -13.60
N ALA A 276 3.09 -6.08 -12.34
CA ALA A 276 3.93 -6.28 -11.16
C ALA A 276 3.21 -7.15 -10.12
N PRO A 277 3.15 -8.48 -10.32
CA PRO A 277 2.59 -9.41 -9.35
C PRO A 277 3.56 -9.66 -8.19
N PHE A 278 3.04 -9.61 -6.95
CA PHE A 278 3.75 -9.94 -5.71
C PHE A 278 3.14 -11.17 -5.07
N SER A 279 3.92 -12.22 -4.83
CA SER A 279 3.47 -13.50 -4.23
C SER A 279 2.21 -14.06 -4.92
N GLY A 280 2.16 -14.00 -6.25
CA GLY A 280 1.08 -14.54 -7.06
C GLY A 280 1.49 -15.83 -7.77
N THR A 281 0.53 -16.47 -8.44
CA THR A 281 0.75 -17.67 -9.24
C THR A 281 0.04 -17.58 -10.59
N LEU A 282 0.55 -18.32 -11.56
CA LEU A 282 -0.14 -18.54 -12.83
C LEU A 282 -0.50 -20.03 -12.91
N ASP A 283 -1.77 -20.33 -13.20
CA ASP A 283 -2.23 -21.72 -13.37
C ASP A 283 -1.55 -22.33 -14.61
N PRO A 284 -0.78 -23.43 -14.46
CA PRO A 284 -0.14 -24.10 -15.58
C PRO A 284 -1.13 -24.58 -16.65
N ALA A 285 -2.40 -24.84 -16.27
CA ALA A 285 -3.44 -25.21 -17.23
C ALA A 285 -3.80 -24.04 -18.17
N LEU A 286 -3.80 -22.80 -17.67
CA LEU A 286 -3.98 -21.60 -18.51
C LEU A 286 -2.83 -21.46 -19.51
N ALA A 287 -1.61 -21.71 -19.07
CA ALA A 287 -0.44 -21.68 -19.93
C ALA A 287 -0.49 -22.70 -21.06
N SER A 288 -1.04 -23.91 -20.79
CA SER A 288 -1.14 -24.98 -21.79
C SER A 288 -2.32 -24.82 -22.75
N GLN A 289 -3.42 -24.20 -22.32
CA GLN A 289 -4.64 -24.01 -23.13
C GLN A 289 -4.57 -22.78 -24.02
N GLU A 290 -3.85 -21.76 -23.58
CA GLU A 290 -3.77 -20.45 -24.24
C GLU A 290 -2.31 -20.03 -24.45
N ALA A 291 -1.48 -20.89 -25.04
CA ALA A 291 -0.06 -20.61 -25.28
C ALA A 291 0.20 -19.24 -25.96
N GLY A 292 -0.76 -18.74 -26.74
CA GLY A 292 -0.71 -17.40 -27.33
C GLY A 292 -0.78 -16.24 -26.31
N LEU A 293 -1.34 -16.44 -25.12
CA LEU A 293 -1.38 -15.42 -24.07
C LEU A 293 -0.01 -15.16 -23.46
N LEU A 294 0.81 -16.20 -23.34
CA LEU A 294 2.15 -16.09 -22.76
C LEU A 294 3.17 -15.50 -23.75
N GLN A 295 2.88 -15.49 -25.05
CA GLN A 295 3.78 -15.00 -26.12
C GLN A 295 3.72 -13.46 -26.27
N GLN A 296 3.27 -12.73 -25.26
CA GLN A 296 3.25 -11.27 -25.31
C GLN A 296 4.55 -10.73 -24.74
N ASP A 297 5.19 -9.82 -25.48
CA ASP A 297 6.38 -9.07 -25.03
C ASP A 297 6.02 -8.04 -23.93
N LYS A 298 5.06 -8.38 -23.06
CA LYS A 298 4.60 -7.48 -22.00
C LYS A 298 5.62 -7.44 -20.87
N PRO A 299 6.09 -6.26 -20.46
CA PRO A 299 6.99 -6.14 -19.31
C PRO A 299 6.35 -6.64 -18.02
N ILE A 300 6.99 -7.59 -17.35
CA ILE A 300 6.54 -8.19 -16.09
C ILE A 300 7.67 -8.08 -15.06
N TYR A 301 7.35 -7.55 -13.88
CA TYR A 301 8.22 -7.48 -12.71
C TYR A 301 7.64 -8.39 -11.62
N LEU A 302 7.98 -9.67 -11.66
CA LEU A 302 7.49 -10.68 -10.73
C LEU A 302 8.32 -10.67 -9.44
N VAL A 303 7.66 -10.56 -8.29
CA VAL A 303 8.31 -10.56 -6.97
C VAL A 303 7.75 -11.70 -6.11
N HIS A 304 8.64 -12.43 -5.43
CA HIS A 304 8.27 -13.48 -4.49
C HIS A 304 9.25 -13.51 -3.31
N GLY A 305 8.73 -13.81 -2.10
CA GLY A 305 9.57 -13.96 -0.92
C GLY A 305 10.04 -15.41 -0.73
N ASP A 306 11.30 -15.60 -0.35
CA ASP A 306 11.84 -16.94 -0.04
C ASP A 306 11.31 -17.52 1.29
N ASN A 307 10.73 -16.65 2.11
CA ASN A 307 10.12 -17.01 3.40
C ASN A 307 8.58 -16.97 3.34
N ASP A 308 8.01 -16.98 2.13
CA ASP A 308 6.55 -16.99 1.94
C ASP A 308 5.95 -18.31 2.46
N TRP A 309 5.15 -18.18 3.51
CA TRP A 309 4.58 -19.32 4.22
C TRP A 309 3.21 -19.77 3.66
N MET A 310 2.58 -18.98 2.80
CA MET A 310 1.33 -19.34 2.11
C MET A 310 1.60 -19.90 0.72
N PHE A 311 2.46 -19.23 -0.04
CA PHE A 311 2.91 -19.67 -1.36
C PHE A 311 4.42 -19.91 -1.30
N PRO A 312 4.86 -21.16 -1.03
CA PRO A 312 6.29 -21.48 -1.00
C PRO A 312 7.03 -20.94 -2.24
N VAL A 313 8.30 -20.56 -2.06
CA VAL A 313 9.10 -19.89 -3.09
C VAL A 313 9.13 -20.65 -4.43
N GLU A 314 9.01 -21.97 -4.38
CA GLU A 314 8.94 -22.84 -5.55
C GLU A 314 7.76 -22.50 -6.47
N ILE A 315 6.66 -21.96 -5.92
CA ILE A 315 5.50 -21.49 -6.70
C ILE A 315 5.90 -20.23 -7.50
N GLY A 316 6.63 -19.33 -6.88
CA GLY A 316 7.19 -18.13 -7.56
C GLY A 316 8.17 -18.51 -8.66
N GLN A 317 9.09 -19.44 -8.36
CA GLN A 317 10.08 -19.95 -9.31
C GLN A 317 9.40 -20.67 -10.50
N MET A 318 8.41 -21.52 -10.25
CA MET A 318 7.63 -22.19 -11.29
C MET A 318 6.83 -21.18 -12.15
N THR A 319 6.25 -20.16 -11.53
CA THR A 319 5.57 -19.08 -12.25
C THR A 319 6.56 -18.30 -13.14
N ALA A 320 7.74 -18.00 -12.61
CA ALA A 320 8.80 -17.33 -13.37
C ALA A 320 9.31 -18.18 -14.54
N GLU A 321 9.52 -19.48 -14.34
CA GLU A 321 9.93 -20.40 -15.41
C GLU A 321 8.87 -20.47 -16.51
N LEU A 322 7.60 -20.59 -16.13
CA LEU A 322 6.48 -20.68 -17.06
C LEU A 322 6.33 -19.41 -17.92
N LEU A 323 6.41 -18.23 -17.28
CA LEU A 323 6.36 -16.95 -17.98
C LEU A 323 7.60 -16.72 -18.82
N GLY A 324 8.80 -16.96 -18.28
CA GLY A 324 10.08 -16.72 -18.92
C GLY A 324 10.32 -17.57 -20.17
N ALA A 325 9.71 -18.77 -20.23
CA ALA A 325 9.75 -19.61 -21.42
C ALA A 325 9.15 -18.94 -22.67
N HIS A 326 8.27 -17.96 -22.49
CA HIS A 326 7.50 -17.32 -23.56
C HIS A 326 7.58 -15.79 -23.58
N ASN A 327 8.12 -15.16 -22.52
CA ASN A 327 8.20 -13.71 -22.40
C ASN A 327 9.64 -13.27 -22.05
N PRO A 328 10.37 -12.66 -23.00
CA PRO A 328 11.74 -12.20 -22.77
C PRO A 328 11.82 -10.96 -21.85
N ASN A 329 10.71 -10.27 -21.60
CA ASN A 329 10.65 -9.05 -20.79
C ASN A 329 10.24 -9.33 -19.33
N LEU A 330 10.40 -10.58 -18.86
CA LEU A 330 10.21 -10.94 -17.46
C LEU A 330 11.46 -10.60 -16.65
N LEU A 331 11.26 -9.87 -15.55
CA LEU A 331 12.19 -9.76 -14.42
C LEU A 331 11.59 -10.53 -13.23
N TYR A 332 12.35 -11.45 -12.66
CA TYR A 332 11.96 -12.18 -11.45
C TYR A 332 12.91 -11.82 -10.31
N ASN A 333 12.32 -11.34 -9.20
CA ASN A 333 13.04 -10.99 -7.98
C ASN A 333 12.55 -11.87 -6.83
N GLU A 334 13.46 -12.68 -6.33
CA GLU A 334 13.29 -13.46 -5.10
C GLU A 334 13.89 -12.67 -3.94
N ILE A 335 13.06 -12.36 -2.92
CA ILE A 335 13.43 -11.48 -1.82
C ILE A 335 13.72 -12.28 -0.58
N GLU A 336 14.96 -12.20 -0.11
CA GLU A 336 15.43 -12.90 1.09
C GLU A 336 14.66 -12.44 2.35
N GLY A 337 14.16 -13.40 3.11
CA GLY A 337 13.46 -13.18 4.38
C GLY A 337 12.03 -12.63 4.25
N LEU A 338 11.55 -12.34 3.04
CA LEU A 338 10.22 -11.82 2.82
C LEU A 338 9.17 -12.93 3.02
N GLY A 339 8.20 -12.69 3.90
CA GLY A 339 7.02 -13.54 4.10
C GLY A 339 5.94 -13.31 3.03
N HIS A 340 4.72 -13.84 3.31
CA HIS A 340 3.57 -13.61 2.44
C HIS A 340 3.00 -12.20 2.63
N THR A 341 3.66 -11.21 2.04
CA THR A 341 3.33 -9.78 2.18
C THR A 341 3.81 -8.96 0.97
N PHE A 342 3.42 -7.70 0.94
CA PHE A 342 3.85 -6.78 -0.11
C PHE A 342 5.29 -6.29 0.12
N ALA A 343 6.18 -6.55 -0.83
CA ALA A 343 7.60 -6.15 -0.77
C ALA A 343 7.78 -4.68 -1.11
N ARG A 344 7.50 -3.78 -0.18
CA ARG A 344 7.59 -2.34 -0.41
C ARG A 344 9.00 -1.87 -0.79
N SER A 345 10.04 -2.54 -0.30
CA SER A 345 11.44 -2.24 -0.64
C SER A 345 11.72 -2.30 -2.16
N GLU A 346 10.94 -3.10 -2.89
CA GLU A 346 11.07 -3.26 -4.34
C GLU A 346 10.61 -2.03 -5.13
N LEU A 347 9.74 -1.19 -4.56
CA LEU A 347 9.19 -0.03 -5.26
C LEU A 347 10.25 0.96 -5.74
N LYS A 348 11.38 1.04 -5.03
CA LYS A 348 12.50 1.91 -5.44
C LYS A 348 13.14 1.47 -6.77
N GLN A 349 13.06 0.18 -7.13
CA GLN A 349 13.57 -0.39 -8.38
C GLN A 349 12.45 -0.55 -9.42
N LEU A 350 11.28 -1.01 -8.99
CA LEU A 350 10.12 -1.22 -9.81
C LEU A 350 9.62 0.06 -10.47
N LEU A 351 9.52 1.17 -9.72
CA LEU A 351 8.97 2.41 -10.26
C LEU A 351 9.83 3.04 -11.37
N PRO A 352 11.18 3.13 -11.26
CA PRO A 352 12.03 3.53 -12.39
C PRO A 352 11.98 2.57 -13.58
N TRP A 353 11.87 1.26 -13.34
CA TRP A 353 11.67 0.26 -14.38
C TRP A 353 10.35 0.47 -15.12
N PHE A 354 9.27 0.74 -14.40
CA PHE A 354 7.95 1.01 -14.96
C PHE A 354 7.94 2.31 -15.77
N SER A 355 8.50 3.38 -15.22
CA SER A 355 8.61 4.68 -15.87
C SER A 355 9.84 5.44 -15.38
N ALA A 356 10.74 5.80 -16.30
CA ALA A 356 11.92 6.60 -15.97
C ALA A 356 11.56 7.96 -15.33
N ALA A 357 10.38 8.51 -15.64
CA ALA A 357 9.88 9.75 -15.04
C ALA A 357 9.62 9.61 -13.51
N LEU A 358 9.49 8.38 -13.00
CA LEU A 358 9.30 8.10 -11.58
C LEU A 358 10.63 7.83 -10.84
N SER A 359 11.78 8.03 -11.47
CA SER A 359 13.07 7.98 -10.78
C SER A 359 13.20 9.16 -9.82
N LEU A 360 13.62 8.88 -8.58
CA LEU A 360 14.12 9.94 -7.70
C LEU A 360 15.59 10.17 -8.06
N GLU A 361 15.95 11.41 -8.39
CA GLU A 361 17.35 11.79 -8.53
C GLU A 361 18.09 11.48 -7.22
N GLN A 362 19.23 10.80 -7.32
CA GLN A 362 20.08 10.46 -6.18
C GLN A 362 20.83 11.70 -5.68
#